data_9b4a6fb791424552cec1e4cfd9435d9f
#
_entry.id   9b4a6fb791424552cec1e4cfd9435d9f
#
_cell.length_a   1.000
_cell.length_b   1.000
_cell.length_c   1.000
_cell.angle_alpha   90.00
_cell.angle_beta   90.00
_cell.angle_gamma   90.00
#
_symmetry.space_group_name_H-M   'P 1'
#
loop_
_entity.id
_entity.type
_entity.pdbx_description
1 polymer ?
#
loop_
_entity_poly.entity_id
_entity_poly.type
_entity_poly.pdbx_seq_one_letter_code
_entity_poly.pdbx_strand_id
1 'polypeptide(L)'
;MMYPTYEMTHIDTELTDLQIKQVSDGGIVHLGAYGLGALAELQAVAWLKEIGANPVWNNGLYDRDITVGNIALDVKHTCTHFYPFPEGTVSVKQSSLEHQYGSIMVFVWLKKDADKPKLHTSVDTAYLVGWLFPDEVTQCQKINAGHTWRDGSTMQYNSYRVQLQDMRLMEQLATVLVP
;
A
#
# COMPACT_ATOMS: atom_id res chain seq x y z
N MET A 1 17.12 1.62 11.16
CA MET A 1 16.14 0.55 10.84
C MET A 1 16.13 0.41 9.32
N MET A 2 16.42 -0.78 8.81
CA MET A 2 16.49 -1.03 7.36
C MET A 2 15.12 -1.58 6.94
N TYR A 3 14.35 -0.82 6.18
CA TYR A 3 13.09 -1.30 5.65
C TYR A 3 13.39 -2.25 4.48
N PRO A 4 12.69 -3.39 4.36
CA PRO A 4 12.84 -4.26 3.20
C PRO A 4 12.53 -3.48 1.93
N THR A 5 13.51 -3.40 1.05
CA THR A 5 13.40 -2.69 -0.23
C THR A 5 13.11 -3.67 -1.34
N TYR A 6 12.11 -3.34 -2.13
CA TYR A 6 11.84 -3.99 -3.40
C TYR A 6 12.32 -3.11 -4.53
N GLU A 7 13.28 -3.55 -5.32
CA GLU A 7 13.66 -2.85 -6.54
C GLU A 7 12.57 -3.07 -7.60
N MET A 8 11.99 -1.98 -8.05
CA MET A 8 10.93 -1.96 -9.06
C MET A 8 11.35 -2.51 -10.43
N THR A 9 12.66 -2.65 -10.66
CA THR A 9 13.23 -3.08 -11.95
C THR A 9 12.74 -4.42 -12.47
N HIS A 10 12.24 -5.30 -11.59
CA HIS A 10 11.65 -6.58 -12.03
C HIS A 10 10.16 -6.52 -12.34
N ILE A 11 9.46 -5.48 -11.88
CA ILE A 11 8.01 -5.37 -12.06
C ILE A 11 7.65 -4.49 -13.23
N ASP A 12 8.49 -3.54 -13.61
CA ASP A 12 8.35 -2.81 -14.87
C ASP A 12 8.28 -3.74 -16.10
N THR A 13 8.90 -4.91 -16.02
CA THR A 13 8.86 -5.92 -17.10
C THR A 13 7.67 -6.88 -17.01
N GLU A 14 7.07 -7.09 -15.83
CA GLU A 14 5.91 -7.97 -15.63
C GLU A 14 4.58 -7.23 -15.49
N LEU A 15 4.59 -5.99 -15.07
CA LEU A 15 3.47 -5.01 -15.24
C LEU A 15 3.29 -4.58 -16.70
N THR A 16 4.02 -5.24 -17.60
CA THR A 16 3.96 -5.02 -19.03
C THR A 16 2.51 -4.95 -19.51
N ASP A 17 2.32 -4.14 -20.48
CA ASP A 17 1.19 -3.85 -21.38
C ASP A 17 -0.17 -4.51 -21.06
N LEU A 18 -0.19 -5.72 -20.51
CA LEU A 18 -1.42 -6.45 -20.21
C LEU A 18 -2.08 -6.01 -18.90
N GLN A 19 -1.30 -5.70 -17.87
CA GLN A 19 -1.83 -5.31 -16.54
C GLN A 19 -2.09 -3.82 -16.49
N ILE A 20 -1.26 -3.02 -17.15
CA ILE A 20 -1.55 -1.59 -17.40
C ILE A 20 -2.81 -1.49 -18.27
N LYS A 21 -3.00 -2.37 -19.23
CA LYS A 21 -4.17 -2.44 -20.09
C LYS A 21 -5.42 -2.92 -19.33
N GLN A 22 -5.31 -3.91 -18.44
CA GLN A 22 -6.42 -4.34 -17.58
C GLN A 22 -6.85 -3.24 -16.60
N VAL A 23 -5.93 -2.46 -16.06
CA VAL A 23 -6.25 -1.29 -15.23
C VAL A 23 -6.85 -0.16 -16.08
N SER A 24 -6.47 -0.02 -17.36
CA SER A 24 -7.03 0.98 -18.28
C SER A 24 -8.36 0.57 -18.94
N ASP A 25 -8.56 -0.70 -19.24
CA ASP A 25 -9.78 -1.21 -19.86
C ASP A 25 -11.00 -1.24 -18.90
N GLY A 26 -10.75 -1.10 -17.59
CA GLY A 26 -11.78 -0.91 -16.56
C GLY A 26 -12.42 0.49 -16.55
N GLY A 27 -12.21 1.33 -17.56
CA GLY A 27 -12.78 2.68 -17.65
C GLY A 27 -12.10 3.71 -16.73
N ILE A 28 -10.95 3.40 -16.19
CA ILE A 28 -10.22 4.25 -15.25
C ILE A 28 -9.29 5.19 -16.03
N VAL A 29 -9.84 6.31 -16.45
CA VAL A 29 -9.10 7.37 -17.17
C VAL A 29 -8.11 8.14 -16.28
N HIS A 30 -8.06 7.85 -14.98
CA HIS A 30 -7.13 8.48 -14.04
C HIS A 30 -6.15 7.46 -13.46
N LEU A 31 -5.14 7.14 -14.21
CA LEU A 31 -3.98 6.30 -13.83
C LEU A 31 -3.27 6.71 -12.53
N GLY A 32 -3.55 7.90 -11.96
CA GLY A 32 -2.84 8.39 -10.78
C GLY A 32 -3.03 7.53 -9.53
N ALA A 33 -4.23 7.47 -8.98
CA ALA A 33 -4.46 6.85 -7.67
C ALA A 33 -4.65 5.33 -7.74
N TYR A 34 -5.40 4.84 -8.73
CA TYR A 34 -5.67 3.41 -8.88
C TYR A 34 -4.44 2.64 -9.39
N GLY A 35 -3.66 3.21 -10.30
CA GLY A 35 -2.43 2.59 -10.77
C GLY A 35 -1.39 2.45 -9.66
N LEU A 36 -1.28 3.41 -8.75
CA LEU A 36 -0.40 3.34 -7.59
C LEU A 36 -0.88 2.30 -6.57
N GLY A 37 -2.19 2.13 -6.40
CA GLY A 37 -2.77 1.08 -5.57
C GLY A 37 -2.41 -0.30 -6.10
N ALA A 38 -2.70 -0.58 -7.37
CA ALA A 38 -2.37 -1.84 -8.02
C ALA A 38 -0.85 -2.13 -7.98
N LEU A 39 -0.01 -1.10 -8.16
CA LEU A 39 1.43 -1.22 -8.04
C LEU A 39 1.86 -1.65 -6.63
N ALA A 40 1.27 -1.03 -5.59
CA ALA A 40 1.55 -1.39 -4.20
C ALA A 40 1.12 -2.82 -3.88
N GLU A 41 -0.06 -3.24 -4.37
CA GLU A 41 -0.56 -4.61 -4.22
C GLU A 41 0.37 -5.63 -4.88
N LEU A 42 0.83 -5.36 -6.10
CA LEU A 42 1.75 -6.24 -6.82
C LEU A 42 3.12 -6.34 -6.14
N GLN A 43 3.61 -5.27 -5.51
CA GLN A 43 4.82 -5.33 -4.68
C GLN A 43 4.63 -6.25 -3.47
N ALA A 44 3.49 -6.18 -2.82
CA ALA A 44 3.16 -7.09 -1.73
C ALA A 44 3.06 -8.55 -2.23
N VAL A 45 2.44 -8.79 -3.39
CA VAL A 45 2.39 -10.12 -4.03
C VAL A 45 3.78 -10.67 -4.33
N ALA A 46 4.66 -9.83 -4.87
CA ALA A 46 6.03 -10.25 -5.21
C ALA A 46 6.79 -10.68 -3.94
N TRP A 47 6.74 -9.87 -2.88
CA TRP A 47 7.36 -10.21 -1.60
C TRP A 47 6.75 -11.49 -0.98
N LEU A 48 5.43 -11.67 -1.04
CA LEU A 48 4.77 -12.87 -0.55
C LEU A 48 5.26 -14.13 -1.26
N LYS A 49 5.48 -14.07 -2.57
CA LYS A 49 6.06 -15.18 -3.34
C LYS A 49 7.51 -15.48 -2.92
N GLU A 50 8.32 -14.45 -2.64
CA GLU A 50 9.71 -14.63 -2.19
C GLU A 50 9.81 -15.32 -0.85
N ILE A 51 8.93 -15.02 0.09
CA ILE A 51 8.90 -15.72 1.38
C ILE A 51 8.29 -17.14 1.28
N GLY A 52 7.92 -17.60 0.08
CA GLY A 52 7.35 -18.93 -0.16
C GLY A 52 5.85 -19.03 0.08
N ALA A 53 5.13 -17.92 0.29
CA ALA A 53 3.69 -17.91 0.33
C ALA A 53 3.08 -18.12 -1.08
N ASN A 54 1.81 -18.51 -1.13
CA ASN A 54 1.06 -18.66 -2.38
C ASN A 54 -0.06 -17.61 -2.45
N PRO A 55 0.26 -16.34 -2.79
CA PRO A 55 -0.72 -15.26 -2.82
C PRO A 55 -1.62 -15.36 -4.05
N VAL A 56 -2.90 -15.04 -3.86
CA VAL A 56 -3.88 -14.78 -4.92
C VAL A 56 -4.17 -13.29 -4.91
N TRP A 57 -3.87 -12.61 -5.99
CA TRP A 57 -4.22 -11.20 -6.17
C TRP A 57 -5.67 -11.08 -6.65
N ASN A 58 -6.48 -10.35 -5.89
CA ASN A 58 -7.94 -10.23 -6.12
C ASN A 58 -8.28 -8.93 -6.86
N ASN A 59 -7.55 -8.59 -7.90
CA ASN A 59 -7.71 -7.36 -8.66
C ASN A 59 -9.19 -6.98 -8.90
N GLY A 60 -9.62 -5.86 -8.30
CA GLY A 60 -10.97 -5.32 -8.47
C GLY A 60 -12.07 -5.86 -7.53
N LEU A 61 -11.74 -6.69 -6.57
CA LEU A 61 -12.65 -7.06 -5.49
C LEU A 61 -12.50 -6.07 -4.33
N TYR A 62 -13.60 -5.42 -3.95
CA TYR A 62 -13.62 -4.33 -2.98
C TYR A 62 -13.21 -4.70 -1.54
N ASP A 63 -13.19 -5.99 -1.21
CA ASP A 63 -13.05 -6.44 0.18
C ASP A 63 -11.67 -7.01 0.54
N ARG A 64 -10.83 -7.32 -0.46
CA ARG A 64 -9.55 -8.01 -0.24
C ARG A 64 -8.63 -7.80 -1.43
N ASP A 65 -7.48 -7.20 -1.21
CA ASP A 65 -6.51 -7.01 -2.29
C ASP A 65 -5.76 -8.31 -2.60
N ILE A 66 -5.36 -9.04 -1.56
CA ILE A 66 -4.59 -10.29 -1.67
C ILE A 66 -5.14 -11.33 -0.70
N THR A 67 -5.10 -12.59 -1.08
CA THR A 67 -5.43 -13.72 -0.21
C THR A 67 -4.26 -14.70 -0.15
N VAL A 68 -3.88 -15.14 1.06
CA VAL A 68 -2.90 -16.19 1.31
C VAL A 68 -3.58 -17.28 2.15
N GLY A 69 -3.91 -18.41 1.52
CA GLY A 69 -4.75 -19.42 2.17
C GLY A 69 -6.10 -18.82 2.59
N ASN A 70 -6.37 -18.82 3.90
CA ASN A 70 -7.59 -18.24 4.49
C ASN A 70 -7.37 -16.79 5.00
N ILE A 71 -6.20 -16.24 4.87
CA ILE A 71 -5.85 -14.92 5.38
C ILE A 71 -6.04 -13.88 4.27
N ALA A 72 -6.85 -12.87 4.56
CA ALA A 72 -7.04 -11.72 3.67
C ALA A 72 -6.06 -10.61 4.05
N LEU A 73 -5.43 -10.02 3.04
CA LEU A 73 -4.55 -8.86 3.17
C LEU A 73 -5.16 -7.68 2.42
N ASP A 74 -5.11 -6.52 3.06
CA ASP A 74 -5.52 -5.24 2.49
C ASP A 74 -4.29 -4.33 2.42
N VAL A 75 -3.96 -3.84 1.22
CA VAL A 75 -2.76 -3.07 0.98
C VAL A 75 -3.06 -1.58 1.02
N LYS A 76 -2.37 -0.87 1.89
CA LYS A 76 -2.44 0.58 1.98
C LYS A 76 -1.10 1.18 1.56
N HIS A 77 -1.15 2.28 0.82
CA HIS A 77 0.08 2.91 0.34
C HIS A 77 0.10 4.41 0.55
N THR A 78 1.30 4.94 0.59
CA THR A 78 1.60 6.35 0.38
C THR A 78 2.56 6.50 -0.78
N CYS A 79 2.50 7.63 -1.49
CA CYS A 79 3.39 7.91 -2.61
C CYS A 79 4.01 9.30 -2.43
N THR A 80 5.34 9.35 -2.31
CA THR A 80 6.08 10.57 -1.97
C THR A 80 7.45 10.61 -2.62
N HIS A 81 8.12 11.76 -2.59
CA HIS A 81 9.51 11.92 -3.05
C HIS A 81 10.55 11.54 -1.98
N PHE A 82 10.11 11.30 -0.75
CA PHE A 82 11.01 10.99 0.35
C PHE A 82 11.20 9.49 0.54
N TYR A 83 12.36 9.09 1.07
CA TYR A 83 12.57 7.74 1.61
C TYR A 83 11.69 7.52 2.85
N PRO A 84 11.34 6.27 3.18
CA PRO A 84 10.64 5.99 4.43
C PRO A 84 11.49 6.39 5.64
N PHE A 85 10.83 6.97 6.66
CA PHE A 85 11.45 7.41 7.91
C PHE A 85 10.48 7.16 9.06
N PRO A 86 10.95 7.04 10.32
CA PRO A 86 10.13 6.57 11.45
C PRO A 86 8.81 7.32 11.64
N GLU A 87 8.83 8.65 11.54
CA GLU A 87 7.65 9.52 11.69
C GLU A 87 6.84 9.66 10.39
N GLY A 88 7.32 9.05 9.29
CA GLY A 88 6.57 8.98 8.04
C GLY A 88 5.22 8.29 8.25
N THR A 89 4.20 8.71 7.51
CA THR A 89 2.84 8.23 7.74
C THR A 89 2.19 7.68 6.49
N VAL A 90 1.38 6.63 6.67
CA VAL A 90 0.41 6.16 5.69
C VAL A 90 -0.99 6.48 6.22
N SER A 91 -1.82 7.06 5.36
CA SER A 91 -3.20 7.38 5.72
C SER A 91 -4.14 6.24 5.37
N VAL A 92 -4.98 5.85 6.33
CA VAL A 92 -6.02 4.83 6.16
C VAL A 92 -7.39 5.49 6.33
N LYS A 93 -8.25 5.41 5.31
CA LYS A 93 -9.62 5.94 5.38
C LYS A 93 -10.41 5.17 6.44
N GLN A 94 -11.19 5.88 7.26
CA GLN A 94 -12.04 5.24 8.26
C GLN A 94 -13.01 4.24 7.62
N SER A 95 -13.63 4.59 6.49
CA SER A 95 -14.56 3.71 5.78
C SER A 95 -13.92 2.41 5.28
N SER A 96 -12.61 2.40 5.05
CA SER A 96 -11.90 1.16 4.68
C SER A 96 -11.82 0.16 5.82
N LEU A 97 -11.93 0.60 7.09
CA LEU A 97 -11.87 -0.28 8.25
C LEU A 97 -13.21 -0.96 8.56
N GLU A 98 -14.32 -0.35 8.12
CA GLU A 98 -15.68 -0.81 8.45
C GLU A 98 -16.04 -2.14 7.77
N HIS A 99 -15.33 -2.51 6.70
CA HIS A 99 -15.59 -3.71 5.90
C HIS A 99 -14.49 -4.77 5.98
N GLN A 100 -13.47 -4.59 6.85
CA GLN A 100 -12.24 -5.40 6.83
C GLN A 100 -12.05 -6.29 8.06
N TYR A 101 -13.12 -6.83 8.60
CA TYR A 101 -13.03 -7.79 9.70
C TYR A 101 -12.22 -9.04 9.29
N GLY A 102 -11.12 -9.27 10.00
CA GLY A 102 -10.24 -10.42 9.79
C GLY A 102 -9.17 -10.25 8.71
N SER A 103 -9.00 -9.04 8.18
CA SER A 103 -7.91 -8.70 7.27
C SER A 103 -6.66 -8.26 8.04
N ILE A 104 -5.49 -8.47 7.42
CA ILE A 104 -4.24 -7.84 7.85
C ILE A 104 -3.96 -6.68 6.91
N MET A 105 -3.64 -5.51 7.44
CA MET A 105 -3.24 -4.36 6.65
C MET A 105 -1.74 -4.37 6.41
N VAL A 106 -1.33 -4.38 5.16
CA VAL A 106 0.06 -4.30 4.72
C VAL A 106 0.32 -2.89 4.17
N PHE A 107 1.39 -2.27 4.62
CA PHE A 107 1.72 -0.90 4.26
C PHE A 107 2.88 -0.84 3.29
N VAL A 108 2.69 -0.08 2.20
CA VAL A 108 3.66 0.10 1.13
C VAL A 108 3.98 1.59 0.97
N TRP A 109 5.25 1.92 0.92
CA TRP A 109 5.76 3.26 0.67
C TRP A 109 6.32 3.31 -0.74
N LEU A 110 5.70 4.09 -1.61
CA LEU A 110 6.12 4.29 -2.98
C LEU A 110 6.92 5.58 -3.08
N LYS A 111 8.18 5.47 -3.43
CA LYS A 111 9.05 6.62 -3.66
C LYS A 111 8.99 7.04 -5.12
N LYS A 112 8.58 8.27 -5.37
CA LYS A 112 8.56 8.85 -6.72
C LYS A 112 9.98 9.14 -7.22
N ASP A 113 10.17 8.96 -8.52
CA ASP A 113 11.34 9.43 -9.23
C ASP A 113 11.41 10.97 -9.14
N ALA A 114 12.54 11.50 -8.64
CA ALA A 114 12.77 12.94 -8.49
C ALA A 114 12.86 13.64 -9.84
N ASP A 115 13.33 12.95 -10.87
CA ASP A 115 13.56 13.50 -12.21
C ASP A 115 12.29 13.54 -13.06
N LYS A 116 11.23 12.82 -12.64
CA LYS A 116 9.94 12.75 -13.35
C LYS A 116 8.74 13.13 -12.48
N PRO A 117 8.74 14.30 -11.82
CA PRO A 117 7.71 14.63 -10.82
C PRO A 117 6.29 14.77 -11.38
N LYS A 118 6.14 14.94 -12.69
CA LYS A 118 4.84 15.15 -13.35
C LYS A 118 4.14 13.86 -13.79
N LEU A 119 4.86 12.76 -13.86
CA LEU A 119 4.28 11.45 -14.19
C LEU A 119 3.89 10.75 -12.89
N HIS A 120 2.62 10.70 -12.58
CA HIS A 120 2.10 10.05 -11.35
C HIS A 120 2.49 8.57 -11.24
N THR A 121 2.89 7.94 -12.34
CA THR A 121 3.29 6.53 -12.44
C THR A 121 4.80 6.31 -12.35
N SER A 122 5.62 7.35 -12.29
CA SER A 122 7.07 7.18 -12.16
C SER A 122 7.45 6.95 -10.70
N VAL A 123 7.29 5.71 -10.27
CA VAL A 123 7.77 5.24 -8.97
C VAL A 123 9.15 4.64 -9.18
N ASP A 124 10.11 5.09 -8.38
CA ASP A 124 11.49 4.66 -8.41
C ASP A 124 11.68 3.38 -7.59
N THR A 125 11.15 3.37 -6.38
CA THR A 125 11.31 2.27 -5.44
C THR A 125 10.06 2.09 -4.59
N ALA A 126 9.70 0.85 -4.30
CA ALA A 126 8.68 0.49 -3.33
C ALA A 126 9.32 -0.15 -2.09
N TYR A 127 8.80 0.20 -0.93
CA TYR A 127 9.21 -0.33 0.36
C TYR A 127 8.00 -0.94 1.06
N LEU A 128 8.09 -2.20 1.46
CA LEU A 128 7.13 -2.77 2.40
C LEU A 128 7.55 -2.33 3.80
N VAL A 129 6.80 -1.41 4.38
CA VAL A 129 7.22 -0.70 5.59
C VAL A 129 6.66 -1.30 6.88
N GLY A 130 5.68 -2.17 6.79
CA GLY A 130 5.13 -2.88 7.94
C GLY A 130 3.71 -3.34 7.76
N TRP A 131 3.11 -3.83 8.84
CA TRP A 131 1.74 -4.31 8.85
C TRP A 131 1.08 -4.10 10.23
N LEU A 132 -0.25 -4.03 10.25
CA LEU A 132 -1.08 -3.95 11.46
C LEU A 132 -2.39 -4.70 11.25
N PHE A 133 -3.06 -5.02 12.37
CA PHE A 133 -4.47 -5.36 12.34
C PHE A 133 -5.35 -4.11 12.26
N PRO A 134 -6.58 -4.18 11.71
CA PRO A 134 -7.48 -3.02 11.60
C PRO A 134 -7.79 -2.33 12.94
N ASP A 135 -7.91 -3.09 14.03
CA ASP A 135 -8.15 -2.55 15.37
C ASP A 135 -6.93 -1.77 15.91
N GLU A 136 -5.71 -2.17 15.57
CA GLU A 136 -4.50 -1.40 15.91
C GLU A 136 -4.47 -0.07 15.14
N VAL A 137 -4.91 -0.05 13.88
CA VAL A 137 -5.03 1.20 13.10
C VAL A 137 -6.00 2.18 13.76
N THR A 138 -7.09 1.71 14.37
CA THR A 138 -8.04 2.59 15.07
C THR A 138 -7.47 3.25 16.32
N GLN A 139 -6.34 2.77 16.85
CA GLN A 139 -5.63 3.40 17.98
C GLN A 139 -4.67 4.51 17.52
N CYS A 140 -4.41 4.61 16.20
CA CYS A 140 -3.55 5.65 15.65
C CYS A 140 -4.25 7.02 15.64
N GLN A 141 -3.49 8.07 15.32
CA GLN A 141 -3.99 9.44 15.29
C GLN A 141 -5.12 9.57 14.25
N LYS A 142 -6.32 9.91 14.71
CA LYS A 142 -7.46 10.22 13.86
C LYS A 142 -7.36 11.65 13.31
N ILE A 143 -7.56 11.81 12.01
CA ILE A 143 -7.69 13.09 11.31
C ILE A 143 -9.10 13.16 10.76
N ASN A 144 -9.83 14.21 11.16
CA ASN A 144 -11.20 14.41 10.70
C ASN A 144 -11.24 15.04 9.31
N ALA A 145 -12.31 14.79 8.58
CA ALA A 145 -12.62 15.51 7.35
C ALA A 145 -12.68 17.03 7.64
N GLY A 146 -12.20 17.84 6.70
CA GLY A 146 -12.10 19.29 6.87
C GLY A 146 -10.79 19.77 7.50
N HIS A 147 -9.94 18.88 8.03
CA HIS A 147 -8.61 19.27 8.51
C HIS A 147 -7.76 19.82 7.37
N THR A 148 -7.23 21.03 7.57
CA THR A 148 -6.37 21.70 6.57
C THR A 148 -4.91 21.62 6.98
N TRP A 149 -4.06 21.16 6.08
CA TRP A 149 -2.62 21.06 6.27
C TRP A 149 -1.92 22.41 6.02
N ARG A 150 -0.65 22.50 6.39
CA ARG A 150 0.16 23.73 6.20
C ARG A 150 0.29 24.15 4.72
N ASP A 151 0.22 23.19 3.80
CA ASP A 151 0.27 23.42 2.35
C ASP A 151 -1.09 23.87 1.76
N GLY A 152 -2.11 24.05 2.61
CA GLY A 152 -3.47 24.44 2.21
C GLY A 152 -4.34 23.28 1.71
N SER A 153 -3.81 22.07 1.60
CA SER A 153 -4.62 20.90 1.26
C SER A 153 -5.58 20.54 2.39
N THR A 154 -6.76 20.04 2.01
CA THR A 154 -7.81 19.69 2.98
C THR A 154 -8.16 18.22 2.90
N MET A 155 -8.26 17.56 4.07
CA MET A 155 -8.67 16.16 4.17
C MET A 155 -10.15 16.02 3.82
N GLN A 156 -10.47 15.20 2.83
CA GLN A 156 -11.84 15.03 2.34
C GLN A 156 -12.66 14.04 3.17
N TYR A 157 -12.01 13.13 3.90
CA TYR A 157 -12.65 12.08 4.72
C TYR A 157 -11.93 11.89 6.04
N ASN A 158 -12.62 11.29 7.00
CA ASN A 158 -12.00 10.81 8.22
C ASN A 158 -10.96 9.72 7.91
N SER A 159 -9.79 9.83 8.49
CA SER A 159 -8.70 8.88 8.30
C SER A 159 -7.88 8.71 9.57
N TYR A 160 -7.11 7.65 9.60
CA TYR A 160 -6.09 7.40 10.61
C TYR A 160 -4.71 7.59 10.00
N ARG A 161 -3.82 8.26 10.71
CA ARG A 161 -2.40 8.40 10.35
C ARG A 161 -1.61 7.33 11.09
N VAL A 162 -1.12 6.37 10.35
CA VAL A 162 -0.26 5.31 10.87
C VAL A 162 1.18 5.70 10.65
N GLN A 163 1.95 5.89 11.72
CA GLN A 163 3.40 6.16 11.63
C GLN A 163 4.15 4.85 11.38
N LEU A 164 5.25 4.92 10.61
CA LEU A 164 6.02 3.73 10.27
C LEU A 164 6.62 3.07 11.52
N GLN A 165 7.03 3.87 12.51
CA GLN A 165 7.56 3.36 13.77
C GLN A 165 6.55 2.58 14.62
N ASP A 166 5.25 2.75 14.39
CA ASP A 166 4.17 2.07 15.12
C ASP A 166 3.75 0.76 14.44
N MET A 167 4.30 0.47 13.24
CA MET A 167 4.00 -0.74 12.49
C MET A 167 4.83 -1.93 12.96
N ARG A 168 4.27 -3.12 12.82
CA ARG A 168 4.98 -4.38 12.99
C ARG A 168 5.90 -4.65 11.80
N LEU A 169 7.01 -5.33 12.03
CA LEU A 169 7.97 -5.65 10.99
C LEU A 169 7.45 -6.72 10.03
N MET A 170 7.80 -6.62 8.75
CA MET A 170 7.36 -7.56 7.71
C MET A 170 7.84 -8.99 7.97
N GLU A 171 8.99 -9.18 8.62
CA GLU A 171 9.50 -10.50 9.01
C GLU A 171 8.56 -11.22 9.99
N GLN A 172 7.86 -10.46 10.83
CA GLN A 172 6.86 -11.04 11.75
C GLN A 172 5.62 -11.50 10.96
N LEU A 173 5.24 -10.79 9.90
CA LEU A 173 4.15 -11.22 9.02
C LEU A 173 4.51 -12.52 8.29
N ALA A 174 5.76 -12.64 7.84
CA ALA A 174 6.23 -13.87 7.21
C ALA A 174 6.01 -15.11 8.09
N THR A 175 6.27 -15.01 9.40
CA THR A 175 6.05 -16.13 10.34
C THR A 175 4.56 -16.47 10.57
N VAL A 176 3.66 -15.54 10.30
CA VAL A 176 2.21 -15.76 10.37
C VAL A 176 1.68 -16.44 9.11
N LEU A 177 2.24 -16.10 7.96
CA LEU A 177 1.74 -16.54 6.65
C LEU A 177 2.35 -17.84 6.16
N VAL A 178 3.56 -18.15 6.60
CA VAL A 178 4.33 -19.33 6.20
C VAL A 178 4.80 -20.04 7.47
N PRO A 179 3.93 -20.86 8.10
CA PRO A 179 4.25 -21.57 9.32
C PRO A 179 5.25 -22.72 9.14
#